data_7c6befc378ebe5236667edbac5d8223b
#
_entry.id   7c6befc378ebe5236667edbac5d8223b
#
_cell.length_a   1.000
_cell.length_b   1.000
_cell.length_c   1.000
_cell.angle_alpha   90.00
_cell.angle_beta   90.00
_cell.angle_gamma   90.00
#
_symmetry.space_group_name_H-M   'P 1'
#
loop_
_entity.id
_entity.type
_entity.pdbx_description
1 polymer ?
#
loop_
_entity_poly.entity_id
_entity_poly.type
_entity_poly.pdbx_seq_one_letter_code
_entity_poly.pdbx_strand_id
1 'polypeptide(L)'
;MDKRYSVLMSVYKKERPEYLHAALKSMTGQSWRPSEIVLVCDGPLTTELEAVLKDAEFHSLLKTVRLEKNAGLGAALAKGLPECSCEWVARMDSDDIAASNRCEKQLRYLETYPETDVLSGTIAEFQGDFRKKC
;
A
#
# COMPACT_ATOMS: atom_id res chain seq x y z
N MET A 1 13.94 16.64 -7.58
CA MET A 1 13.43 15.60 -6.69
C MET A 1 12.87 14.46 -7.52
N ASP A 2 13.21 13.22 -7.18
CA ASP A 2 12.58 12.05 -7.79
C ASP A 2 11.15 11.93 -7.27
N LYS A 3 10.19 11.97 -8.17
CA LYS A 3 8.76 11.95 -7.83
C LYS A 3 8.14 10.56 -7.89
N ARG A 4 8.95 9.53 -8.19
CA ARG A 4 8.48 8.17 -8.16
C ARG A 4 8.37 7.70 -6.71
N TYR A 5 7.42 6.84 -6.46
CA TYR A 5 7.26 6.27 -5.14
C TYR A 5 6.80 4.82 -5.21
N SER A 6 7.16 4.07 -4.17
CA SER A 6 6.69 2.71 -3.96
C SER A 6 5.59 2.73 -2.91
N VAL A 7 4.65 1.80 -3.01
CA VAL A 7 3.69 1.53 -1.95
C VAL A 7 4.18 0.31 -1.18
N LEU A 8 4.14 0.36 0.14
CA LEU A 8 4.50 -0.77 1.00
C LEU A 8 3.28 -1.16 1.82
N MET A 9 2.87 -2.42 1.67
CA MET A 9 1.68 -2.98 2.30
C MET A 9 1.97 -4.37 2.82
N SER A 10 1.31 -4.77 3.91
CA SER A 10 1.39 -6.12 4.45
C SER A 10 -0.01 -6.69 4.57
N VAL A 11 -0.16 -7.99 4.35
CA VAL A 11 -1.41 -8.72 4.49
C VAL A 11 -1.15 -10.07 5.14
N TYR A 12 -2.12 -10.55 5.94
CA TYR A 12 -2.03 -11.88 6.54
C TYR A 12 -3.38 -12.58 6.44
N LYS A 13 -3.41 -13.87 6.81
CA LYS A 13 -4.54 -14.76 6.52
C LYS A 13 -5.90 -14.32 7.09
N LYS A 14 -5.91 -13.47 8.11
CA LYS A 14 -7.16 -13.00 8.73
C LYS A 14 -7.76 -11.78 8.06
N GLU A 15 -7.06 -11.22 7.04
CA GLU A 15 -7.61 -10.09 6.29
C GLU A 15 -8.79 -10.53 5.45
N ARG A 16 -9.72 -9.63 5.21
CA ARG A 16 -10.86 -9.88 4.34
C ARG A 16 -10.48 -9.58 2.89
N PRO A 17 -10.79 -10.50 1.95
CA PRO A 17 -10.43 -10.30 0.55
C PRO A 17 -10.98 -9.01 -0.05
N GLU A 18 -12.20 -8.64 0.29
CA GLU A 18 -12.82 -7.40 -0.22
C GLU A 18 -12.09 -6.16 0.29
N TYR A 19 -11.52 -6.19 1.48
CA TYR A 19 -10.74 -5.08 2.02
C TYR A 19 -9.40 -4.96 1.31
N LEU A 20 -8.71 -6.08 1.12
CA LEU A 20 -7.45 -6.08 0.38
C LEU A 20 -7.66 -5.58 -1.05
N HIS A 21 -8.72 -6.04 -1.73
CA HIS A 21 -9.02 -5.59 -3.08
C HIS A 21 -9.24 -4.09 -3.12
N ALA A 22 -10.03 -3.56 -2.20
CA ALA A 22 -10.33 -2.13 -2.13
C ALA A 22 -9.07 -1.30 -1.84
N ALA A 23 -8.21 -1.78 -0.93
CA ALA A 23 -6.95 -1.10 -0.61
C ALA A 23 -6.04 -1.03 -1.84
N LEU A 24 -5.84 -2.15 -2.52
CA LEU A 24 -5.02 -2.20 -3.74
C LEU A 24 -5.60 -1.30 -4.83
N LYS A 25 -6.91 -1.35 -5.03
CA LYS A 25 -7.57 -0.53 -6.04
C LYS A 25 -7.41 0.96 -5.75
N SER A 26 -7.47 1.36 -4.48
CA SER A 26 -7.27 2.77 -4.11
C SER A 26 -5.85 3.25 -4.43
N MET A 27 -4.87 2.35 -4.45
CA MET A 27 -3.50 2.72 -4.80
C MET A 27 -3.26 2.70 -6.30
N THR A 28 -3.84 1.75 -7.04
CA THR A 28 -3.73 1.75 -8.50
C THR A 28 -4.52 2.90 -9.14
N GLY A 29 -5.54 3.40 -8.45
CA GLY A 29 -6.38 4.51 -8.91
C GLY A 29 -5.92 5.89 -8.46
N GLN A 30 -4.72 6.03 -7.91
CA GLN A 30 -4.19 7.33 -7.52
C GLN A 30 -4.01 8.25 -8.72
N SER A 31 -4.30 9.54 -8.55
CA SER A 31 -4.08 10.55 -9.59
C SER A 31 -2.59 10.64 -9.97
N TRP A 32 -1.72 10.33 -9.04
CA TRP A 32 -0.28 10.14 -9.28
C TRP A 32 0.03 8.70 -8.93
N ARG A 33 0.13 7.85 -9.96
CA ARG A 33 0.23 6.40 -9.75
C ARG A 33 1.59 6.01 -9.17
N PRO A 34 1.63 5.00 -8.28
CA PRO A 34 2.90 4.47 -7.79
C PRO A 34 3.66 3.75 -8.90
N SER A 35 4.98 3.65 -8.73
CA SER A 35 5.82 2.85 -9.63
C SER A 35 5.65 1.36 -9.37
N GLU A 36 5.34 1.00 -8.13
CA GLU A 36 5.16 -0.40 -7.72
C GLU A 36 4.37 -0.44 -6.41
N ILE A 37 3.76 -1.59 -6.16
CA ILE A 37 3.16 -1.91 -4.87
C ILE A 37 3.87 -3.14 -4.34
N VAL A 38 4.65 -2.96 -3.27
CA VAL A 38 5.33 -4.07 -2.59
C VAL A 38 4.38 -4.59 -1.51
N LEU A 39 3.85 -5.78 -1.72
CA LEU A 39 2.91 -6.41 -0.79
C LEU A 39 3.61 -7.59 -0.11
N VAL A 40 3.77 -7.48 1.20
CA VAL A 40 4.34 -8.56 2.00
C VAL A 40 3.22 -9.47 2.45
N CYS A 41 3.30 -10.73 2.03
CA CYS A 41 2.38 -11.78 2.49
C CYS A 41 2.96 -12.35 3.78
N ASP A 42 2.40 -11.94 4.91
CA ASP A 42 2.92 -12.27 6.25
C ASP A 42 2.44 -13.66 6.66
N GLY A 43 3.10 -14.66 6.11
CA GLY A 43 2.74 -16.06 6.23
C GLY A 43 1.78 -16.51 5.12
N PRO A 44 1.37 -17.78 5.13
CA PRO A 44 0.46 -18.30 4.11
C PRO A 44 -0.89 -17.57 4.13
N LEU A 45 -1.44 -17.31 2.95
CA LEU A 45 -2.72 -16.65 2.78
C LEU A 45 -3.83 -17.66 2.44
N THR A 46 -5.08 -17.23 2.62
CA THR A 46 -6.23 -18.02 2.19
C THR A 46 -6.33 -18.04 0.67
N THR A 47 -7.06 -19.01 0.14
CA THR A 47 -7.31 -19.10 -1.30
C THR A 47 -7.98 -17.82 -1.84
N GLU A 48 -8.90 -17.25 -1.07
CA GLU A 48 -9.62 -16.03 -1.44
C GLU A 48 -8.69 -14.82 -1.51
N LEU A 49 -7.74 -14.71 -0.56
CA LEU A 49 -6.73 -13.63 -0.60
C LEU A 49 -5.77 -13.83 -1.77
N GLU A 50 -5.34 -15.07 -2.03
CA GLU A 50 -4.48 -15.35 -3.19
C GLU A 50 -5.18 -14.98 -4.50
N ALA A 51 -6.49 -15.18 -4.58
CA ALA A 51 -7.26 -14.81 -5.77
C ALA A 51 -7.21 -13.30 -6.03
N VAL A 52 -7.23 -12.48 -4.98
CA VAL A 52 -7.08 -11.02 -5.12
C VAL A 52 -5.73 -10.67 -5.73
N LEU A 53 -4.66 -11.36 -5.30
CA LEU A 53 -3.32 -11.10 -5.81
C LEU A 53 -3.16 -11.48 -7.29
N LYS A 54 -3.98 -12.40 -7.77
CA LYS A 54 -3.95 -12.85 -9.17
C LYS A 54 -4.80 -11.99 -10.09
N ASP A 55 -5.52 -11.03 -9.57
CA ASP A 55 -6.35 -10.14 -10.38
C ASP A 55 -5.47 -9.36 -11.35
N ALA A 56 -5.82 -9.44 -12.63
CA ALA A 56 -5.06 -8.77 -13.69
C ALA A 56 -4.98 -7.25 -13.51
N GLU A 57 -5.95 -6.67 -12.81
CA GLU A 57 -5.99 -5.23 -12.52
C GLU A 57 -4.73 -4.77 -11.78
N PHE A 58 -4.14 -5.63 -10.94
CA PHE A 58 -2.98 -5.26 -10.12
C PHE A 58 -1.66 -5.76 -10.68
N HIS A 59 -1.70 -6.60 -11.70
CA HIS A 59 -0.54 -7.38 -12.14
C HIS A 59 0.69 -6.53 -12.50
N SER A 60 0.49 -5.39 -13.15
CA SER A 60 1.61 -4.57 -13.65
C SER A 60 2.36 -3.84 -12.52
N LEU A 61 1.73 -3.61 -11.38
CA LEU A 61 2.33 -2.86 -10.27
C LEU A 61 2.68 -3.72 -9.07
N LEU A 62 2.06 -4.89 -8.93
CA LEU A 62 2.16 -5.68 -7.71
C LEU A 62 3.42 -6.52 -7.69
N LYS A 63 4.20 -6.36 -6.61
CA LYS A 63 5.37 -7.18 -6.32
C LYS A 63 5.13 -7.83 -4.96
N THR A 64 5.05 -9.16 -4.93
CA THR A 64 4.79 -9.88 -3.68
C THR A 64 6.08 -10.32 -3.02
N VAL A 65 6.15 -10.18 -1.70
CA VAL A 65 7.23 -10.70 -0.85
C VAL A 65 6.59 -11.68 0.12
N ARG A 66 6.98 -12.94 0.07
CA ARG A 66 6.32 -13.99 0.84
C ARG A 66 7.17 -14.43 2.01
N LEU A 67 6.60 -14.39 3.21
CA LEU A 67 7.21 -14.97 4.42
C LEU A 67 6.66 -16.37 4.63
N GLU A 68 7.50 -17.27 5.12
CA GLU A 68 7.07 -18.65 5.40
C GLU A 68 6.08 -18.72 6.56
N LYS A 69 6.23 -17.84 7.54
CA LYS A 69 5.42 -17.80 8.76
C LYS A 69 4.98 -16.38 9.06
N ASN A 70 3.85 -16.26 9.73
CA ASN A 70 3.41 -14.97 10.24
C ASN A 70 4.45 -14.44 11.24
N ALA A 71 5.01 -13.28 10.96
CA ALA A 71 6.06 -12.65 11.76
C ALA A 71 5.58 -11.37 12.47
N GLY A 72 4.38 -10.90 12.14
CA GLY A 72 3.83 -9.65 12.65
C GLY A 72 4.09 -8.47 11.72
N LEU A 73 3.32 -7.40 11.92
CA LEU A 73 3.31 -6.24 11.02
C LEU A 73 4.70 -5.59 10.91
N GLY A 74 5.34 -5.32 12.04
CA GLY A 74 6.65 -4.67 12.03
C GLY A 74 7.71 -5.45 11.29
N ALA A 75 7.78 -6.78 11.54
CA ALA A 75 8.74 -7.65 10.88
C ALA A 75 8.42 -7.76 9.38
N ALA A 76 7.14 -7.86 9.02
CA ALA A 76 6.73 -7.92 7.62
C ALA A 76 7.13 -6.66 6.85
N LEU A 77 6.88 -5.49 7.42
CA LEU A 77 7.26 -4.22 6.80
C LEU A 77 8.78 -4.09 6.69
N ALA A 78 9.53 -4.56 7.71
CA ALA A 78 10.99 -4.57 7.65
C ALA A 78 11.53 -5.46 6.52
N LYS A 79 10.83 -6.55 6.19
CA LYS A 79 11.21 -7.41 5.07
C LYS A 79 10.85 -6.81 3.72
N GLY A 80 9.76 -6.05 3.66
CA GLY A 80 9.31 -5.45 2.40
C GLY A 80 10.05 -4.17 2.02
N LEU A 81 10.46 -3.39 3.00
CA LEU A 81 11.08 -2.09 2.74
C LEU A 81 12.29 -2.16 1.82
N PRO A 82 13.25 -3.10 2.00
CA PRO A 82 14.39 -3.20 1.08
C PRO A 82 14.00 -3.56 -0.35
N GLU A 83 12.80 -4.09 -0.55
CA GLU A 83 12.29 -4.46 -1.87
C GLU A 83 11.64 -3.31 -2.61
N CYS A 84 11.43 -2.19 -1.93
CA CYS A 84 10.95 -0.96 -2.55
C CYS A 84 12.09 -0.29 -3.32
N SER A 85 11.87 -0.02 -4.60
CA SER A 85 12.91 0.51 -5.48
C SER A 85 12.98 2.04 -5.48
N CYS A 86 11.98 2.72 -4.94
CA CYS A 86 11.92 4.18 -4.95
C CYS A 86 12.39 4.75 -3.62
N GLU A 87 12.89 6.00 -3.67
CA GLU A 87 13.30 6.73 -2.48
C GLU A 87 12.13 6.98 -1.53
N TRP A 88 10.98 7.35 -2.09
CA TRP A 88 9.78 7.59 -1.30
C TRP A 88 8.91 6.35 -1.25
N VAL A 89 8.46 6.04 -0.04
CA VAL A 89 7.62 4.86 0.22
C VAL A 89 6.35 5.32 0.93
N ALA A 90 5.21 5.01 0.32
CA ALA A 90 3.91 5.26 0.92
C ALA A 90 3.45 4.00 1.64
N ARG A 91 3.36 4.07 2.96
CA ARG A 91 2.81 2.98 3.76
C ARG A 91 1.28 2.97 3.66
N MET A 92 0.73 1.77 3.53
CA MET A 92 -0.71 1.57 3.43
C MET A 92 -1.08 0.26 4.11
N ASP A 93 -2.08 0.27 4.97
CA ASP A 93 -2.59 -0.95 5.57
C ASP A 93 -3.56 -1.65 4.61
N SER A 94 -3.62 -2.97 4.68
CA SER A 94 -4.41 -3.78 3.74
C SER A 94 -5.93 -3.61 3.91
N ASP A 95 -6.37 -2.96 4.97
CA ASP A 95 -7.78 -2.66 5.24
C ASP A 95 -8.10 -1.17 5.12
N ASP A 96 -7.16 -0.35 4.67
CA ASP A 96 -7.37 1.08 4.46
C ASP A 96 -7.64 1.38 2.99
N ILE A 97 -8.23 2.55 2.75
CA ILE A 97 -8.50 3.05 1.40
C ILE A 97 -7.98 4.47 1.31
N ALA A 98 -7.11 4.73 0.34
CA ALA A 98 -6.53 6.05 0.14
C ALA A 98 -7.44 6.90 -0.73
N ALA A 99 -7.54 8.20 -0.42
CA ALA A 99 -8.17 9.16 -1.32
C ALA A 99 -7.41 9.20 -2.65
N SER A 100 -8.11 9.43 -3.75
CA SER A 100 -7.53 9.34 -5.09
C SER A 100 -6.36 10.29 -5.35
N ASN A 101 -6.25 11.36 -4.58
CA ASN A 101 -5.19 12.36 -4.71
C ASN A 101 -4.22 12.39 -3.53
N ARG A 102 -4.27 11.38 -2.65
CA ARG A 102 -3.41 11.34 -1.46
C ARG A 102 -1.93 11.49 -1.81
N CYS A 103 -1.44 10.62 -2.69
CA CYS A 103 -0.02 10.59 -3.01
C CYS A 103 0.41 11.80 -3.83
N GLU A 104 -0.46 12.29 -4.69
CA GLU A 104 -0.18 13.54 -5.42
C GLU A 104 0.02 14.70 -4.46
N LYS A 105 -0.87 14.85 -3.48
CA LYS A 105 -0.74 15.92 -2.47
C LYS A 105 0.53 15.79 -1.66
N GLN A 106 0.86 14.57 -1.25
CA GLN A 106 2.06 14.33 -0.46
C GLN A 106 3.33 14.62 -1.26
N LEU A 107 3.38 14.20 -2.52
CA LEU A 107 4.53 14.48 -3.37
C LEU A 107 4.70 15.98 -3.65
N ARG A 108 3.60 16.70 -3.87
CA ARG A 108 3.64 18.15 -4.06
C ARG A 108 4.13 18.86 -2.80
N TYR A 109 3.73 18.38 -1.63
CA TYR A 109 4.25 18.90 -0.37
C TYR A 109 5.76 18.69 -0.27
N LEU A 110 6.25 17.51 -0.64
CA LEU A 110 7.68 17.19 -0.61
C LEU A 110 8.48 18.03 -1.61
N GLU A 111 7.89 18.40 -2.75
CA GLU A 111 8.55 19.34 -3.69
C GLU A 111 8.75 20.70 -3.05
N THR A 112 7.77 21.16 -2.28
CA THR A 112 7.82 22.47 -1.61
C THR A 112 8.75 22.44 -0.40
N TYR A 113 8.81 21.31 0.31
CA TYR A 113 9.59 21.15 1.52
C TYR A 113 10.53 19.94 1.39
N PRO A 114 11.60 20.04 0.57
CA PRO A 114 12.43 18.89 0.22
C PRO A 114 13.22 18.30 1.36
N GLU A 115 13.38 18.99 2.49
CA GLU A 115 14.03 18.47 3.69
C GLU A 115 13.13 17.59 4.55
N THR A 116 11.87 17.39 4.16
CA THR A 116 10.94 16.53 4.89
C THR A 116 11.35 15.07 4.75
N ASP A 117 11.48 14.35 5.87
CA ASP A 117 11.81 12.92 5.87
C ASP A 117 10.58 12.04 5.99
N VAL A 118 9.59 12.47 6.76
CA VAL A 118 8.35 11.72 7.01
C VAL A 118 7.15 12.65 6.87
N LEU A 119 6.11 12.17 6.20
CA LEU A 119 4.88 12.92 6.00
C LEU A 119 3.68 12.02 6.26
N SER A 120 2.71 12.50 7.03
CA SER A 120 1.45 11.79 7.22
C SER A 120 0.28 12.71 6.91
N GLY A 121 -0.81 12.09 6.46
CA GLY A 121 -2.04 12.79 6.15
C GLY A 121 -3.09 12.60 7.23
N THR A 122 -4.24 13.25 7.04
CA THR A 122 -5.39 13.08 7.90
C THR A 122 -6.04 11.72 7.62
N ILE A 123 -6.42 11.02 8.69
CA ILE A 123 -7.09 9.73 8.60
C ILE A 123 -8.56 9.91 8.97
N ALA A 124 -9.46 9.34 8.17
CA ALA A 124 -10.87 9.23 8.50
C ALA A 124 -11.20 7.76 8.71
N GLU A 125 -11.80 7.45 9.88
CA GLU A 125 -12.24 6.09 10.16
C GLU A 125 -13.61 5.84 9.55
N PHE A 126 -13.87 4.58 9.18
CA PHE A 126 -15.15 4.17 8.60
C PHE A 126 -15.43 2.71 8.91
N GLN A 127 -16.70 2.35 8.79
CA GLN A 127 -17.14 0.96 8.86
C GLN A 127 -18.13 0.72 7.71
N GLY A 128 -17.87 -0.33 6.91
CA GLY A 128 -18.68 -0.62 5.73
C GLY A 128 -18.44 0.39 4.63
N ASP A 129 -19.46 1.18 4.35
CA ASP A 129 -19.33 2.28 3.39
C ASP A 129 -18.47 3.39 3.96
N PHE A 130 -17.80 4.19 3.11
CA PHE A 130 -16.85 5.19 3.57
C PHE A 130 -16.90 6.48 2.76
N ARG A 131 -16.43 7.55 3.40
CA ARG A 131 -16.15 8.85 2.77
C ARG A 131 -14.68 9.14 2.96
N LYS A 132 -13.92 9.26 1.89
CA LYS A 132 -12.48 9.45 1.96
C LYS A 132 -12.11 10.90 2.19
N LYS A 133 -11.16 11.08 3.11
CA LYS A 133 -10.47 12.36 3.35
C LYS A 133 -9.00 12.06 3.57
N CYS A 134 -8.16 12.93 3.07
CA CYS A 134 -6.73 12.84 3.30
C CYS A 134 -6.20 14.18 3.72
#